data_ba2f64db6b1c71969d4df9d1e1e0b192
#
_entry.id   ba2f64db6b1c71969d4df9d1e1e0b192
#
_cell.length_a   1.000
_cell.length_b   1.000
_cell.length_c   1.000
_cell.angle_alpha   90.00
_cell.angle_beta   90.00
_cell.angle_gamma   90.00
#
_symmetry.space_group_name_H-M   'P 1'
#
loop_
_entity.id
_entity.type
_entity.pdbx_description
1 polymer ?
#
loop_
_entity_poly.entity_id
_entity_poly.type
_entity_poly.pdbx_seq_one_letter_code
_entity_poly.pdbx_strand_id
1 'polypeptide(L)'
;MKIWIATGGTGGHVFPALSVATELAARGHKITISADGRVDKMVRDGAPHGAKIAHVWASGVGAKSRLHQVIALSKIGVSAAALSLRFMFSRPDKLVAFGGYASVPAVFAAHLWHVPTFLHEQNAAIGRANKFALRWVKTLMTSFPTVNGVPKNCAARVVYTGLPVRHEFLDLAGAPIPNAGKILVTGGSQGAQILDDVVPAAIAAMKNKKIFVTHQTRPENVARLQKFYADNKIRANVLSFIHDMAGTIAASDLVIGRSGASTVIELETIGRAAILVPLGINPDQAANATSFASLGGGFSIEQSKFTPRWLTATLSDLFDNPARLVKMAEKSRVENTAVEKIANEITK
;
A
#
# COMPACT_ATOMS: atom_id res chain seq x y z
N MET A 1 21.07 -13.76 13.65
CA MET A 1 21.39 -13.81 12.19
C MET A 1 21.66 -12.41 11.68
N LYS A 2 22.38 -12.29 10.56
CA LYS A 2 22.53 -11.05 9.79
C LYS A 2 21.45 -11.05 8.68
N ILE A 3 20.48 -10.16 8.77
CA ILE A 3 19.38 -10.10 7.80
C ILE A 3 19.51 -8.83 6.97
N TRP A 4 19.46 -8.99 5.66
CA TRP A 4 19.45 -7.89 4.72
C TRP A 4 18.03 -7.62 4.23
N ILE A 5 17.56 -6.38 4.39
CA ILE A 5 16.24 -5.94 3.93
C ILE A 5 16.44 -4.97 2.76
N ALA A 6 15.85 -5.29 1.61
CA ALA A 6 15.94 -4.48 0.41
C ALA A 6 14.56 -3.87 0.10
N THR A 7 14.52 -2.55 0.00
CA THR A 7 13.28 -1.80 -0.24
C THR A 7 13.57 -0.54 -1.06
N GLY A 8 12.54 0.22 -1.43
CA GLY A 8 12.71 1.52 -2.08
C GLY A 8 11.56 1.90 -2.99
N GLY A 9 11.70 3.05 -3.62
CA GLY A 9 10.74 3.59 -4.58
C GLY A 9 9.62 4.40 -3.96
N THR A 10 8.81 3.84 -3.08
CA THR A 10 7.64 4.51 -2.47
C THR A 10 7.41 4.04 -1.04
N GLY A 11 6.63 4.80 -0.27
CA GLY A 11 6.23 4.44 1.10
C GLY A 11 5.53 3.08 1.19
N GLY A 12 4.79 2.67 0.16
CA GLY A 12 4.12 1.37 0.12
C GLY A 12 5.06 0.15 0.20
N HIS A 13 6.34 0.32 -0.18
CA HIS A 13 7.36 -0.71 0.00
C HIS A 13 8.17 -0.50 1.29
N VAL A 14 8.39 0.77 1.66
CA VAL A 14 9.29 1.13 2.77
C VAL A 14 8.64 0.86 4.13
N PHE A 15 7.39 1.26 4.34
CA PHE A 15 6.73 1.05 5.64
C PHE A 15 6.63 -0.42 6.03
N PRO A 16 6.18 -1.35 5.16
CA PRO A 16 6.21 -2.78 5.48
C PRO A 16 7.61 -3.30 5.79
N ALA A 17 8.63 -2.84 5.05
CA ALA A 17 10.01 -3.22 5.27
C ALA A 17 10.52 -2.77 6.63
N LEU A 18 10.20 -1.55 7.05
CA LEU A 18 10.59 -0.99 8.35
C LEU A 18 9.88 -1.71 9.50
N SER A 19 8.59 -2.02 9.38
CA SER A 19 7.85 -2.76 10.40
C SER A 19 8.47 -4.14 10.65
N VAL A 20 8.81 -4.87 9.57
CA VAL A 20 9.48 -6.17 9.67
C VAL A 20 10.92 -6.02 10.18
N ALA A 21 11.64 -4.95 9.79
CA ALA A 21 12.99 -4.67 10.29
C ALA A 21 12.98 -4.47 11.82
N THR A 22 12.01 -3.73 12.33
CA THR A 22 11.84 -3.47 13.76
C THR A 22 11.57 -4.76 14.54
N GLU A 23 10.67 -5.59 14.05
CA GLU A 23 10.33 -6.88 14.66
C GLU A 23 11.56 -7.82 14.68
N LEU A 24 12.26 -7.95 13.56
CA LEU A 24 13.45 -8.79 13.48
C LEU A 24 14.60 -8.27 14.36
N ALA A 25 14.75 -6.95 14.50
CA ALA A 25 15.70 -6.35 15.43
C ALA A 25 15.33 -6.64 16.90
N ALA A 26 14.05 -6.54 17.25
CA ALA A 26 13.54 -6.90 18.57
C ALA A 26 13.79 -8.38 18.91
N ARG A 27 13.78 -9.27 17.92
CA ARG A 27 14.18 -10.68 18.07
C ARG A 27 15.70 -10.90 18.12
N GLY A 28 16.50 -9.85 18.20
CA GLY A 28 17.97 -9.93 18.33
C GLY A 28 18.73 -10.18 17.04
N HIS A 29 18.13 -9.93 15.87
CA HIS A 29 18.83 -10.05 14.58
C HIS A 29 19.56 -8.75 14.21
N LYS A 30 20.70 -8.88 13.52
CA LYS A 30 21.46 -7.73 12.99
C LYS A 30 20.89 -7.32 11.64
N ILE A 31 20.34 -6.12 11.54
CA ILE A 31 19.62 -5.64 10.36
C ILE A 31 20.50 -4.73 9.52
N THR A 32 20.50 -4.94 8.20
CA THR A 32 20.98 -3.97 7.22
C THR A 32 19.87 -3.68 6.23
N ILE A 33 19.56 -2.41 6.00
CA ILE A 33 18.50 -1.97 5.08
C ILE A 33 19.17 -1.34 3.87
N SER A 34 18.83 -1.80 2.65
CA SER A 34 19.23 -1.11 1.41
C SER A 34 18.04 -0.43 0.75
N ALA A 35 18.24 0.84 0.37
CA ALA A 35 17.20 1.65 -0.26
C ALA A 35 17.81 2.67 -1.23
N ASP A 36 16.97 3.20 -2.14
CA ASP A 36 17.36 4.29 -3.04
C ASP A 36 17.13 5.68 -2.41
N GLY A 37 17.79 6.71 -2.95
CA GLY A 37 17.79 8.06 -2.41
C GLY A 37 16.41 8.74 -2.33
N ARG A 38 15.40 8.26 -3.05
CA ARG A 38 14.04 8.83 -3.01
C ARG A 38 13.37 8.64 -1.65
N VAL A 39 13.76 7.60 -0.93
CA VAL A 39 13.19 7.21 0.36
C VAL A 39 14.19 7.27 1.52
N ASP A 40 15.37 7.85 1.28
CA ASP A 40 16.48 7.87 2.23
C ASP A 40 16.08 8.45 3.60
N LYS A 41 15.37 9.59 3.61
CA LYS A 41 14.87 10.20 4.85
C LYS A 41 13.91 9.25 5.58
N MET A 42 12.95 8.67 4.88
CA MET A 42 11.95 7.75 5.47
C MET A 42 12.62 6.52 6.09
N VAL A 43 13.65 5.98 5.42
CA VAL A 43 14.41 4.83 5.94
C VAL A 43 15.26 5.23 7.15
N ARG A 44 15.91 6.40 7.15
CA ARG A 44 16.71 6.88 8.31
C ARG A 44 15.84 7.12 9.52
N ASP A 45 14.68 7.76 9.33
CA ASP A 45 13.77 8.12 10.41
C ASP A 45 13.06 6.90 11.03
N GLY A 46 12.80 5.85 10.21
CA GLY A 46 12.04 4.67 10.63
C GLY A 46 12.87 3.40 10.87
N ALA A 47 14.19 3.41 10.63
CA ALA A 47 15.02 2.24 10.86
C ALA A 47 15.18 1.93 12.35
N PRO A 48 15.14 0.64 12.77
CA PRO A 48 15.35 0.29 14.15
C PRO A 48 16.78 0.66 14.60
N HIS A 49 16.91 0.97 15.89
CA HIS A 49 18.20 1.35 16.48
C HIS A 49 19.29 0.28 16.19
N GLY A 50 20.46 0.73 15.76
CA GLY A 50 21.57 -0.15 15.40
C GLY A 50 21.50 -0.78 14.01
N ALA A 51 20.44 -0.56 13.24
CA ALA A 51 20.39 -1.01 11.85
C ALA A 51 21.39 -0.24 10.98
N LYS A 52 22.06 -0.97 10.08
CA LYS A 52 22.96 -0.37 9.07
C LYS A 52 22.15 0.00 7.83
N ILE A 53 22.44 1.16 7.24
CA ILE A 53 21.80 1.60 5.99
C ILE A 53 22.83 1.53 4.86
N ALA A 54 22.41 0.94 3.73
CA ALA A 54 23.16 0.86 2.50
C ALA A 54 22.42 1.56 1.38
N HIS A 55 23.08 2.48 0.70
CA HIS A 55 22.48 3.17 -0.43
C HIS A 55 22.61 2.35 -1.71
N VAL A 56 21.55 2.33 -2.53
CA VAL A 56 21.55 1.71 -3.86
C VAL A 56 21.09 2.73 -4.91
N TRP A 57 21.73 2.70 -6.07
CA TRP A 57 21.31 3.50 -7.22
C TRP A 57 20.32 2.69 -8.05
N ALA A 58 19.06 3.08 -8.00
CA ALA A 58 18.02 2.48 -8.80
C ALA A 58 17.03 3.55 -9.29
N SER A 59 16.53 3.36 -10.49
CA SER A 59 15.42 4.14 -11.04
C SER A 59 14.45 3.21 -11.75
N GLY A 60 13.18 3.62 -11.84
CA GLY A 60 12.17 2.83 -12.55
C GLY A 60 12.53 2.68 -14.03
N VAL A 61 12.46 1.45 -14.52
CA VAL A 61 12.61 1.10 -15.96
C VAL A 61 11.27 1.34 -16.69
N GLY A 62 10.57 2.45 -16.37
CA GLY A 62 9.29 2.78 -17.01
C GLY A 62 9.48 3.38 -18.40
N ALA A 63 8.39 3.48 -19.18
CA ALA A 63 8.31 3.82 -20.61
C ALA A 63 8.82 5.22 -21.02
N LYS A 64 10.02 5.58 -20.60
CA LYS A 64 10.78 6.72 -21.10
C LYS A 64 11.70 6.26 -22.23
N SER A 65 12.39 7.18 -22.90
CA SER A 65 13.25 6.88 -24.04
C SER A 65 14.22 5.71 -23.78
N ARG A 66 14.71 5.06 -24.84
CA ARG A 66 15.71 3.97 -24.75
C ARG A 66 16.94 4.36 -23.93
N LEU A 67 17.39 5.63 -24.03
CA LEU A 67 18.49 6.15 -23.24
C LEU A 67 18.21 6.09 -21.72
N HIS A 68 17.01 6.49 -21.30
CA HIS A 68 16.60 6.39 -19.88
C HIS A 68 16.55 4.94 -19.38
N GLN A 69 16.15 3.99 -20.24
CA GLN A 69 16.15 2.57 -19.90
C GLN A 69 17.58 2.05 -19.71
N VAL A 70 18.50 2.41 -20.59
CA VAL A 70 19.92 2.03 -20.48
C VAL A 70 20.53 2.60 -19.20
N ILE A 71 20.28 3.89 -18.90
CA ILE A 71 20.77 4.51 -17.66
C ILE A 71 20.17 3.82 -16.41
N ALA A 72 18.90 3.47 -16.44
CA ALA A 72 18.26 2.75 -15.33
C ALA A 72 18.88 1.37 -15.11
N LEU A 73 19.10 0.62 -16.19
CA LEU A 73 19.75 -0.71 -16.13
C LEU A 73 21.20 -0.61 -15.67
N SER A 74 21.96 0.41 -16.14
CA SER A 74 23.34 0.64 -15.69
C SER A 74 23.41 0.90 -14.19
N LYS A 75 22.52 1.74 -13.66
CA LYS A 75 22.42 2.01 -12.20
C LYS A 75 22.14 0.72 -11.41
N ILE A 76 21.23 -0.11 -11.89
CA ILE A 76 20.93 -1.42 -11.27
C ILE A 76 22.16 -2.33 -11.31
N GLY A 77 22.86 -2.39 -12.45
CA GLY A 77 24.07 -3.20 -12.61
C GLY A 77 25.22 -2.78 -11.69
N VAL A 78 25.51 -1.47 -11.62
CA VAL A 78 26.54 -0.93 -10.72
C VAL A 78 26.20 -1.21 -9.25
N SER A 79 24.95 -1.01 -8.86
CA SER A 79 24.50 -1.34 -7.50
C SER A 79 24.59 -2.83 -7.19
N ALA A 80 24.27 -3.70 -8.16
CA ALA A 80 24.40 -5.15 -8.00
C ALA A 80 25.86 -5.58 -7.82
N ALA A 81 26.79 -5.00 -8.59
CA ALA A 81 28.22 -5.25 -8.45
C ALA A 81 28.75 -4.79 -7.09
N ALA A 82 28.40 -3.57 -6.66
CA ALA A 82 28.79 -3.04 -5.35
C ALA A 82 28.27 -3.88 -4.19
N LEU A 83 27.01 -4.31 -4.25
CA LEU A 83 26.43 -5.19 -3.24
C LEU A 83 27.04 -6.59 -3.27
N SER A 84 27.34 -7.12 -4.45
CA SER A 84 28.00 -8.42 -4.60
C SER A 84 29.39 -8.39 -3.95
N LEU A 85 30.18 -7.33 -4.18
CA LEU A 85 31.46 -7.14 -3.52
C LEU A 85 31.31 -7.05 -2.00
N ARG A 86 30.29 -6.31 -1.51
CA ARG A 86 30.01 -6.22 -0.07
C ARG A 86 29.63 -7.58 0.53
N PHE A 87 28.85 -8.41 -0.18
CA PHE A 87 28.46 -9.74 0.30
C PHE A 87 29.65 -10.72 0.32
N MET A 88 30.63 -10.53 -0.53
CA MET A 88 31.89 -11.29 -0.47
C MET A 88 32.58 -11.13 0.89
N PHE A 89 32.62 -9.92 1.45
CA PHE A 89 33.28 -9.66 2.73
C PHE A 89 32.33 -9.76 3.94
N SER A 90 31.03 -9.57 3.75
CA SER A 90 30.03 -9.60 4.84
C SER A 90 28.72 -10.17 4.33
N ARG A 91 28.73 -11.46 4.04
CA ARG A 91 27.56 -12.19 3.56
C ARG A 91 26.43 -12.15 4.60
N PRO A 92 25.21 -11.75 4.23
CA PRO A 92 24.04 -11.91 5.09
C PRO A 92 23.61 -13.38 5.15
N ASP A 93 22.96 -13.77 6.25
CA ASP A 93 22.41 -15.11 6.40
C ASP A 93 21.14 -15.28 5.59
N LYS A 94 20.34 -14.20 5.48
CA LYS A 94 19.09 -14.15 4.71
C LYS A 94 18.87 -12.76 4.12
N LEU A 95 18.16 -12.70 2.98
CA LEU A 95 17.73 -11.46 2.34
C LEU A 95 16.21 -11.45 2.19
N VAL A 96 15.61 -10.29 2.51
CA VAL A 96 14.18 -10.02 2.31
C VAL A 96 14.01 -8.81 1.43
N ALA A 97 13.33 -8.96 0.30
CA ALA A 97 13.04 -7.88 -0.64
C ALA A 97 11.57 -7.48 -0.58
N PHE A 98 11.32 -6.18 -0.39
CA PHE A 98 9.96 -5.61 -0.35
C PHE A 98 9.57 -4.97 -1.69
N GLY A 99 10.17 -5.41 -2.79
CA GLY A 99 9.80 -4.97 -4.12
C GLY A 99 10.38 -3.63 -4.55
N GLY A 100 9.90 -3.18 -5.71
CA GLY A 100 10.47 -2.04 -6.41
C GLY A 100 11.80 -2.34 -7.09
N TYR A 101 12.18 -1.50 -8.06
CA TYR A 101 13.45 -1.70 -8.79
C TYR A 101 14.70 -1.55 -7.90
N ALA A 102 14.57 -0.88 -6.75
CA ALA A 102 15.66 -0.71 -5.78
C ALA A 102 16.03 -2.01 -5.04
N SER A 103 15.14 -2.99 -4.98
CA SER A 103 15.43 -4.29 -4.36
C SER A 103 16.14 -5.26 -5.30
N VAL A 104 16.03 -5.09 -6.64
CA VAL A 104 16.56 -6.00 -7.63
C VAL A 104 18.09 -6.19 -7.51
N PRO A 105 18.92 -5.14 -7.31
CA PRO A 105 20.37 -5.31 -7.13
C PRO A 105 20.73 -6.24 -5.97
N ALA A 106 20.03 -6.09 -4.84
CA ALA A 106 20.27 -6.90 -3.65
C ALA A 106 19.85 -8.36 -3.86
N VAL A 107 18.71 -8.61 -4.52
CA VAL A 107 18.24 -9.97 -4.87
C VAL A 107 19.23 -10.65 -5.79
N PHE A 108 19.75 -9.95 -6.81
CA PHE A 108 20.75 -10.50 -7.72
C PHE A 108 22.07 -10.80 -7.01
N ALA A 109 22.58 -9.89 -6.17
CA ALA A 109 23.78 -10.14 -5.37
C ALA A 109 23.58 -11.33 -4.43
N ALA A 110 22.42 -11.45 -3.78
CA ALA A 110 22.09 -12.59 -2.92
C ALA A 110 22.10 -13.92 -3.68
N HIS A 111 21.56 -13.93 -4.90
CA HIS A 111 21.60 -15.12 -5.77
C HIS A 111 23.02 -15.55 -6.08
N LEU A 112 23.91 -14.63 -6.47
CA LEU A 112 25.32 -14.94 -6.75
C LEU A 112 26.06 -15.54 -5.55
N TRP A 113 25.72 -15.11 -4.34
CA TRP A 113 26.33 -15.58 -3.10
C TRP A 113 25.52 -16.67 -2.39
N HIS A 114 24.55 -17.28 -3.06
CA HIS A 114 23.68 -18.33 -2.51
C HIS A 114 23.05 -17.96 -1.16
N VAL A 115 22.62 -16.69 -1.02
CA VAL A 115 21.91 -16.21 0.16
C VAL A 115 20.42 -16.54 0.00
N PRO A 116 19.80 -17.27 0.95
CA PRO A 116 18.36 -17.53 0.93
C PRO A 116 17.57 -16.22 0.85
N THR A 117 16.77 -16.07 -0.21
CA THR A 117 16.08 -14.83 -0.53
C THR A 117 14.57 -15.00 -0.46
N PHE A 118 13.93 -14.07 0.23
CA PHE A 118 12.48 -13.92 0.38
C PHE A 118 12.05 -12.67 -0.34
N LEU A 119 10.94 -12.73 -1.06
CA LEU A 119 10.36 -11.59 -1.77
C LEU A 119 8.94 -11.37 -1.27
N HIS A 120 8.59 -10.13 -0.95
CA HIS A 120 7.25 -9.77 -0.55
C HIS A 120 6.55 -8.98 -1.66
N GLU A 121 5.36 -9.42 -2.07
CA GLU A 121 4.49 -8.71 -3.01
C GLU A 121 3.35 -8.03 -2.25
N GLN A 122 3.27 -6.71 -2.38
CA GLN A 122 2.29 -5.90 -1.67
C GLN A 122 0.92 -5.88 -2.34
N ASN A 123 0.86 -6.11 -3.65
CA ASN A 123 -0.36 -5.98 -4.43
C ASN A 123 -1.01 -7.35 -4.73
N ALA A 124 -2.29 -7.34 -5.04
CA ALA A 124 -3.02 -8.51 -5.55
C ALA A 124 -2.66 -8.86 -7.02
N ALA A 125 -1.73 -8.15 -7.64
CA ALA A 125 -1.11 -8.48 -8.91
C ALA A 125 0.41 -8.29 -8.79
N ILE A 126 1.19 -9.24 -9.31
CA ILE A 126 2.65 -9.18 -9.18
C ILE A 126 3.24 -8.01 -9.99
N GLY A 127 4.01 -7.16 -9.29
CA GLY A 127 4.72 -6.04 -9.90
C GLY A 127 5.83 -6.50 -10.85
N ARG A 128 6.17 -5.67 -11.86
CA ARG A 128 7.18 -6.00 -12.89
C ARG A 128 8.55 -6.33 -12.30
N ALA A 129 8.99 -5.56 -11.30
CA ALA A 129 10.28 -5.79 -10.64
C ALA A 129 10.28 -7.11 -9.86
N ASN A 130 9.19 -7.40 -9.13
CA ASN A 130 9.02 -8.65 -8.39
C ASN A 130 8.94 -9.86 -9.33
N LYS A 131 8.17 -9.75 -10.42
CA LYS A 131 8.10 -10.80 -11.45
C LYS A 131 9.47 -11.12 -12.06
N PHE A 132 10.30 -10.09 -12.29
CA PHE A 132 11.67 -10.28 -12.77
C PHE A 132 12.56 -10.95 -11.72
N ALA A 133 12.47 -10.54 -10.46
CA ALA A 133 13.26 -11.06 -9.35
C ALA A 133 12.89 -12.50 -8.94
N LEU A 134 11.66 -12.93 -9.26
CA LEU A 134 11.06 -14.19 -8.80
C LEU A 134 11.89 -15.44 -9.13
N ARG A 135 12.67 -15.40 -10.21
CA ARG A 135 13.54 -16.50 -10.63
C ARG A 135 14.71 -16.79 -9.67
N TRP A 136 15.01 -15.87 -8.78
CA TRP A 136 16.15 -15.93 -7.86
C TRP A 136 15.75 -16.04 -6.39
N VAL A 137 14.45 -16.17 -6.11
CA VAL A 137 13.98 -16.19 -4.73
C VAL A 137 13.47 -17.57 -4.32
N LYS A 138 13.66 -17.90 -3.04
CA LYS A 138 13.19 -19.15 -2.45
C LYS A 138 11.71 -19.11 -2.12
N THR A 139 11.24 -17.96 -1.62
CA THR A 139 9.86 -17.81 -1.15
C THR A 139 9.30 -16.47 -1.61
N LEU A 140 8.11 -16.50 -2.21
CA LEU A 140 7.27 -15.34 -2.46
C LEU A 140 6.25 -15.24 -1.33
N MET A 141 6.35 -14.21 -0.52
CA MET A 141 5.36 -13.84 0.49
C MET A 141 4.36 -12.87 -0.14
N THR A 142 3.08 -13.03 0.13
CA THR A 142 2.03 -12.22 -0.51
C THR A 142 1.13 -11.51 0.49
N SER A 143 0.72 -10.29 0.15
CA SER A 143 -0.21 -9.49 0.94
C SER A 143 -1.66 -9.94 0.79
N PHE A 144 -1.97 -10.55 -0.32
CA PHE A 144 -3.32 -11.05 -0.65
C PHE A 144 -3.29 -12.57 -0.81
N PRO A 145 -4.39 -13.27 -0.49
CA PRO A 145 -4.48 -14.73 -0.66
C PRO A 145 -4.24 -15.17 -2.10
N THR A 146 -4.68 -14.36 -3.07
CA THR A 146 -4.47 -14.59 -4.49
C THR A 146 -3.74 -13.42 -5.11
N VAL A 147 -2.65 -13.71 -5.85
CA VAL A 147 -1.86 -12.71 -6.58
C VAL A 147 -1.85 -13.05 -8.05
N ASN A 148 -2.42 -12.15 -8.86
CA ASN A 148 -2.51 -12.30 -10.31
C ASN A 148 -1.12 -12.16 -10.97
N GLY A 149 -0.88 -12.93 -12.02
CA GLY A 149 0.32 -12.83 -12.85
C GLY A 149 1.58 -13.52 -12.32
N VAL A 150 1.49 -14.24 -11.20
CA VAL A 150 2.54 -15.16 -10.76
C VAL A 150 2.63 -16.32 -11.78
N PRO A 151 3.80 -16.61 -12.35
CA PRO A 151 3.95 -17.71 -13.33
C PRO A 151 3.56 -19.06 -12.73
N LYS A 152 2.83 -19.88 -13.47
CA LYS A 152 2.42 -21.23 -13.02
C LYS A 152 3.60 -22.15 -12.71
N ASN A 153 4.73 -21.96 -13.40
CA ASN A 153 5.99 -22.69 -13.22
C ASN A 153 6.96 -21.99 -12.27
N CYS A 154 6.46 -21.11 -11.38
CA CYS A 154 7.29 -20.44 -10.39
C CYS A 154 7.92 -21.46 -9.45
N ALA A 155 9.24 -21.48 -9.37
CA ALA A 155 9.97 -22.36 -8.44
C ALA A 155 9.92 -21.88 -6.99
N ALA A 156 9.60 -20.60 -6.76
CA ALA A 156 9.47 -20.04 -5.41
C ALA A 156 8.21 -20.59 -4.71
N ARG A 157 8.35 -20.95 -3.44
CA ARG A 157 7.19 -21.28 -2.60
C ARG A 157 6.38 -20.02 -2.34
N VAL A 158 5.09 -20.06 -2.61
CA VAL A 158 4.16 -18.92 -2.36
C VAL A 158 3.52 -19.08 -0.98
N VAL A 159 3.60 -18.03 -0.16
CA VAL A 159 3.06 -18.01 1.21
C VAL A 159 2.27 -16.74 1.44
N TYR A 160 1.00 -16.85 1.79
CA TYR A 160 0.20 -15.72 2.21
C TYR A 160 0.59 -15.29 3.62
N THR A 161 1.12 -14.07 3.74
CA THR A 161 1.56 -13.48 5.01
C THR A 161 0.74 -12.25 5.43
N GLY A 162 0.02 -11.64 4.49
CA GLY A 162 -0.56 -10.31 4.68
C GLY A 162 0.45 -9.19 4.42
N LEU A 163 0.01 -7.94 4.57
CA LEU A 163 0.83 -6.73 4.46
C LEU A 163 0.96 -6.09 5.84
N PRO A 164 2.17 -5.83 6.33
CA PRO A 164 2.39 -5.03 7.54
C PRO A 164 1.77 -3.63 7.41
N VAL A 165 0.97 -3.25 8.37
CA VAL A 165 0.46 -1.88 8.53
C VAL A 165 1.18 -1.17 9.66
N ARG A 166 1.07 0.15 9.73
CA ARG A 166 1.61 0.96 10.81
C ARG A 166 0.85 0.68 12.12
N HIS A 167 1.51 0.87 13.27
CA HIS A 167 1.00 0.47 14.58
C HIS A 167 -0.34 1.12 14.92
N GLU A 168 -0.51 2.40 14.54
CA GLU A 168 -1.74 3.14 14.77
C GLU A 168 -2.99 2.50 14.13
N PHE A 169 -2.84 1.70 13.08
CA PHE A 169 -3.95 0.94 12.49
C PHE A 169 -4.24 -0.34 13.28
N LEU A 170 -3.23 -0.98 13.85
CA LEU A 170 -3.40 -2.16 14.70
C LEU A 170 -4.10 -1.79 16.01
N ASP A 171 -3.76 -0.65 16.59
CA ASP A 171 -4.38 -0.14 17.82
C ASP A 171 -5.87 0.15 17.66
N LEU A 172 -6.31 0.44 16.42
CA LEU A 172 -7.71 0.69 16.06
C LEU A 172 -8.37 -0.50 15.34
N ALA A 173 -7.72 -1.67 15.34
CA ALA A 173 -8.27 -2.86 14.72
C ALA A 173 -9.62 -3.22 15.32
N GLY A 174 -10.66 -3.28 14.48
CA GLY A 174 -12.02 -3.56 14.89
C GLY A 174 -12.68 -2.49 15.75
N ALA A 175 -12.23 -1.24 15.66
CA ALA A 175 -12.91 -0.11 16.28
C ALA A 175 -14.40 -0.08 15.92
N PRO A 176 -15.28 0.36 16.85
CA PRO A 176 -16.72 0.44 16.61
C PRO A 176 -17.06 1.24 15.35
N ILE A 177 -18.10 0.82 14.64
CA ILE A 177 -18.57 1.53 13.44
C ILE A 177 -19.43 2.72 13.90
N PRO A 178 -19.09 3.95 13.49
CA PRO A 178 -19.68 5.17 14.10
C PRO A 178 -21.19 5.33 13.87
N ASN A 179 -21.71 4.95 12.69
CA ASN A 179 -23.09 5.22 12.24
C ASN A 179 -23.50 6.71 12.39
N ALA A 180 -22.61 7.62 12.02
CA ALA A 180 -22.73 9.06 12.25
C ALA A 180 -22.86 9.91 10.97
N GLY A 181 -23.00 9.27 9.81
CA GLY A 181 -23.06 9.94 8.51
C GLY A 181 -21.71 10.50 8.06
N LYS A 182 -20.60 9.89 8.43
CA LYS A 182 -19.25 10.38 8.12
C LYS A 182 -18.62 9.67 6.93
N ILE A 183 -18.18 10.43 5.94
CA ILE A 183 -17.48 9.94 4.75
C ILE A 183 -16.07 10.48 4.75
N LEU A 184 -15.09 9.59 4.59
CA LEU A 184 -13.72 9.95 4.23
C LEU A 184 -13.52 9.82 2.72
N VAL A 185 -12.98 10.86 2.09
CA VAL A 185 -12.56 10.85 0.69
C VAL A 185 -11.04 11.00 0.63
N THR A 186 -10.35 10.04 0.00
CA THR A 186 -8.89 10.08 -0.10
C THR A 186 -8.37 9.55 -1.43
N GLY A 187 -7.59 10.38 -2.11
CA GLY A 187 -6.88 10.00 -3.34
C GLY A 187 -5.49 9.41 -3.09
N GLY A 188 -5.10 9.20 -1.81
CA GLY A 188 -3.74 8.90 -1.40
C GLY A 188 -2.81 10.12 -1.57
N SER A 189 -1.49 9.89 -1.46
CA SER A 189 -0.48 10.96 -1.47
C SER A 189 -0.45 11.82 -2.76
N GLN A 190 -0.95 11.30 -3.86
CA GLN A 190 -0.98 11.99 -5.16
C GLN A 190 -2.30 12.76 -5.41
N GLY A 191 -3.30 12.58 -4.53
CA GLY A 191 -4.66 13.05 -4.78
C GLY A 191 -5.33 12.35 -5.97
N ALA A 192 -6.61 12.61 -6.19
CA ALA A 192 -7.35 12.00 -7.30
C ALA A 192 -8.43 12.95 -7.82
N GLN A 193 -8.16 13.61 -8.95
CA GLN A 193 -9.07 14.60 -9.56
C GLN A 193 -10.50 14.07 -9.73
N ILE A 194 -10.64 12.79 -10.11
CA ILE A 194 -11.97 12.17 -10.29
C ILE A 194 -12.78 12.13 -8.99
N LEU A 195 -12.12 11.99 -7.82
CA LEU A 195 -12.80 12.04 -6.53
C LEU A 195 -13.23 13.47 -6.21
N ASP A 196 -12.36 14.44 -6.51
CA ASP A 196 -12.60 15.87 -6.31
C ASP A 196 -13.77 16.40 -7.16
N ASP A 197 -14.02 15.80 -8.32
CA ASP A 197 -15.08 16.21 -9.24
C ASP A 197 -16.39 15.48 -8.98
N VAL A 198 -16.33 14.17 -8.72
CA VAL A 198 -17.54 13.33 -8.62
C VAL A 198 -18.17 13.37 -7.22
N VAL A 199 -17.35 13.25 -6.16
CA VAL A 199 -17.90 13.09 -4.80
C VAL A 199 -18.67 14.34 -4.32
N PRO A 200 -18.16 15.57 -4.48
CA PRO A 200 -18.89 16.76 -4.08
C PRO A 200 -20.23 16.89 -4.81
N ALA A 201 -20.22 16.66 -6.14
CA ALA A 201 -21.43 16.74 -6.96
C ALA A 201 -22.48 15.69 -6.56
N ALA A 202 -22.02 14.46 -6.26
CA ALA A 202 -22.92 13.39 -5.81
C ALA A 202 -23.59 13.71 -4.47
N ILE A 203 -22.82 14.20 -3.49
CA ILE A 203 -23.37 14.55 -2.17
C ILE A 203 -24.31 15.76 -2.27
N ALA A 204 -24.00 16.74 -3.13
CA ALA A 204 -24.87 17.90 -3.36
C ALA A 204 -26.25 17.50 -3.92
N ALA A 205 -26.31 16.43 -4.73
CA ALA A 205 -27.52 15.89 -5.31
C ALA A 205 -28.37 15.02 -4.36
N MET A 206 -27.83 14.62 -3.19
CA MET A 206 -28.58 13.85 -2.20
C MET A 206 -29.69 14.66 -1.55
N LYS A 207 -30.86 14.03 -1.33
CA LYS A 207 -32.01 14.65 -0.64
C LYS A 207 -31.72 14.86 0.86
N ASN A 208 -31.13 13.86 1.51
CA ASN A 208 -30.76 13.91 2.92
C ASN A 208 -29.27 14.26 3.07
N LYS A 209 -29.00 15.47 3.60
CA LYS A 209 -27.63 16.00 3.74
C LYS A 209 -27.08 15.89 5.17
N LYS A 210 -27.55 14.93 5.99
CA LYS A 210 -26.96 14.69 7.31
C LYS A 210 -25.62 13.96 7.21
N ILE A 211 -24.75 14.40 6.29
CA ILE A 211 -23.45 13.84 6.01
C ILE A 211 -22.37 14.83 6.41
N PHE A 212 -21.30 14.33 7.01
CA PHE A 212 -20.06 15.06 7.23
C PHE A 212 -18.95 14.45 6.37
N VAL A 213 -18.24 15.27 5.61
CA VAL A 213 -17.20 14.82 4.68
C VAL A 213 -15.81 15.27 5.16
N THR A 214 -14.90 14.34 5.35
CA THR A 214 -13.47 14.64 5.40
C THR A 214 -12.89 14.37 4.03
N HIS A 215 -12.43 15.41 3.32
CA HIS A 215 -11.94 15.27 1.94
C HIS A 215 -10.48 15.65 1.85
N GLN A 216 -9.62 14.66 1.60
CA GLN A 216 -8.22 14.88 1.28
C GLN A 216 -8.05 15.10 -0.22
N THR A 217 -7.47 16.25 -0.58
CA THR A 217 -7.19 16.61 -1.97
C THR A 217 -5.81 17.25 -2.12
N ARG A 218 -5.42 17.57 -3.34
CA ARG A 218 -4.19 18.33 -3.59
C ARG A 218 -4.29 19.75 -3.06
N PRO A 219 -3.17 20.38 -2.63
CA PRO A 219 -3.18 21.74 -2.09
C PRO A 219 -3.91 22.75 -3.00
N GLU A 220 -3.70 22.67 -4.31
CA GLU A 220 -4.32 23.55 -5.30
C GLU A 220 -5.85 23.44 -5.40
N ASN A 221 -6.42 22.31 -4.99
CA ASN A 221 -7.87 22.07 -5.05
C ASN A 221 -8.61 22.37 -3.73
N VAL A 222 -7.89 22.60 -2.62
CA VAL A 222 -8.49 22.80 -1.29
C VAL A 222 -9.50 23.94 -1.31
N ALA A 223 -9.12 25.14 -1.74
CA ALA A 223 -9.98 26.31 -1.75
C ALA A 223 -11.23 26.11 -2.64
N ARG A 224 -11.06 25.48 -3.81
CA ARG A 224 -12.17 25.16 -4.72
C ARG A 224 -13.20 24.26 -4.05
N LEU A 225 -12.75 23.20 -3.40
CA LEU A 225 -13.62 22.23 -2.76
C LEU A 225 -14.29 22.80 -1.50
N GLN A 226 -13.57 23.57 -0.69
CA GLN A 226 -14.14 24.27 0.47
C GLN A 226 -15.30 25.16 0.03
N LYS A 227 -15.08 25.98 -1.02
CA LYS A 227 -16.12 26.84 -1.57
C LYS A 227 -17.32 26.04 -2.06
N PHE A 228 -17.07 24.95 -2.83
CA PHE A 228 -18.15 24.10 -3.36
C PHE A 228 -19.01 23.51 -2.24
N TYR A 229 -18.41 22.95 -1.20
CA TYR A 229 -19.14 22.37 -0.07
C TYR A 229 -19.94 23.45 0.70
N ALA A 230 -19.35 24.62 0.91
CA ALA A 230 -20.02 25.74 1.58
C ALA A 230 -21.24 26.25 0.79
N ASP A 231 -21.09 26.50 -0.51
CA ASP A 231 -22.15 26.97 -1.41
C ASP A 231 -23.34 25.98 -1.43
N ASN A 232 -23.07 24.68 -1.30
CA ASN A 232 -24.08 23.62 -1.26
C ASN A 232 -24.55 23.25 0.15
N LYS A 233 -24.14 24.00 1.19
CA LYS A 233 -24.48 23.76 2.62
C LYS A 233 -24.15 22.37 3.11
N ILE A 234 -23.04 21.79 2.62
CA ILE A 234 -22.51 20.48 3.02
C ILE A 234 -21.42 20.70 4.08
N ARG A 235 -21.55 20.02 5.22
CA ARG A 235 -20.54 20.06 6.27
C ARG A 235 -19.32 19.25 5.81
N ALA A 236 -18.19 19.93 5.61
CA ALA A 236 -16.98 19.29 5.14
C ALA A 236 -15.71 19.87 5.79
N ASN A 237 -14.73 18.99 6.00
CA ASN A 237 -13.37 19.35 6.33
C ASN A 237 -12.48 18.97 5.14
N VAL A 238 -11.94 19.96 4.43
CA VAL A 238 -11.11 19.74 3.23
C VAL A 238 -9.66 20.03 3.57
N LEU A 239 -8.81 19.03 3.41
CA LEU A 239 -7.42 19.04 3.83
C LEU A 239 -6.49 18.61 2.70
N SER A 240 -5.29 19.19 2.65
CA SER A 240 -4.25 18.69 1.75
C SER A 240 -3.52 17.46 2.29
N PHE A 241 -3.53 17.28 3.61
CA PHE A 241 -2.90 16.16 4.28
C PHE A 241 -3.66 15.78 5.56
N ILE A 242 -3.81 14.49 5.81
CA ILE A 242 -4.42 13.94 7.03
C ILE A 242 -3.29 13.33 7.87
N HIS A 243 -2.99 13.93 9.03
CA HIS A 243 -1.94 13.44 9.93
C HIS A 243 -2.34 12.14 10.61
N ASP A 244 -3.55 12.09 11.16
CA ASP A 244 -4.12 10.89 11.78
C ASP A 244 -5.07 10.19 10.80
N MET A 245 -4.49 9.41 9.88
CA MET A 245 -5.27 8.66 8.90
C MET A 245 -6.01 7.49 9.57
N ALA A 246 -5.37 6.82 10.54
CA ALA A 246 -5.97 5.68 11.23
C ALA A 246 -7.22 6.09 12.02
N GLY A 247 -7.13 7.14 12.83
CA GLY A 247 -8.28 7.69 13.56
C GLY A 247 -9.36 8.23 12.63
N THR A 248 -8.97 8.86 11.50
CA THR A 248 -9.94 9.36 10.52
C THR A 248 -10.69 8.22 9.82
N ILE A 249 -10.02 7.14 9.45
CA ILE A 249 -10.67 5.92 8.91
C ILE A 249 -11.58 5.31 9.97
N ALA A 250 -11.09 5.14 11.20
CA ALA A 250 -11.87 4.57 12.29
C ALA A 250 -13.12 5.39 12.65
N ALA A 251 -13.05 6.72 12.51
CA ALA A 251 -14.18 7.63 12.74
C ALA A 251 -15.15 7.76 11.55
N SER A 252 -14.91 7.08 10.43
CA SER A 252 -15.74 7.15 9.22
C SER A 252 -16.63 5.92 9.07
N ASP A 253 -17.85 6.13 8.57
CA ASP A 253 -18.78 5.05 8.21
C ASP A 253 -18.43 4.43 6.85
N LEU A 254 -17.94 5.27 5.93
CA LEU A 254 -17.61 4.90 4.57
C LEU A 254 -16.34 5.62 4.11
N VAL A 255 -15.48 4.91 3.43
CA VAL A 255 -14.31 5.48 2.77
C VAL A 255 -14.47 5.41 1.25
N ILE A 256 -14.26 6.53 0.56
CA ILE A 256 -14.25 6.61 -0.90
C ILE A 256 -12.82 6.94 -1.32
N GLY A 257 -12.16 6.05 -2.06
CA GLY A 257 -10.75 6.28 -2.32
C GLY A 257 -10.14 5.46 -3.44
N ARG A 258 -8.82 5.69 -3.64
CA ARG A 258 -7.98 4.83 -4.47
C ARG A 258 -7.70 3.53 -3.73
N SER A 259 -7.37 2.48 -4.49
CA SER A 259 -7.15 1.12 -4.01
C SER A 259 -5.66 0.73 -3.99
N GLY A 260 -4.80 1.61 -3.46
CA GLY A 260 -3.43 1.20 -3.14
C GLY A 260 -3.42 0.06 -2.13
N ALA A 261 -2.45 -0.86 -2.22
CA ALA A 261 -2.40 -2.02 -1.34
C ALA A 261 -2.45 -1.65 0.15
N SER A 262 -1.65 -0.65 0.57
CA SER A 262 -1.67 -0.19 1.97
C SER A 262 -3.06 0.29 2.39
N THR A 263 -3.73 1.11 1.56
CA THR A 263 -5.07 1.62 1.88
C THR A 263 -6.08 0.48 2.03
N VAL A 264 -6.03 -0.52 1.15
CA VAL A 264 -6.94 -1.68 1.22
C VAL A 264 -6.73 -2.45 2.52
N ILE A 265 -5.48 -2.77 2.85
CA ILE A 265 -5.15 -3.53 4.06
C ILE A 265 -5.40 -2.70 5.35
N GLU A 266 -5.20 -1.37 5.31
CA GLU A 266 -5.57 -0.46 6.40
C GLU A 266 -7.09 -0.49 6.66
N LEU A 267 -7.90 -0.47 5.59
CA LEU A 267 -9.35 -0.62 5.66
C LEU A 267 -9.77 -1.98 6.22
N GLU A 268 -9.13 -3.06 5.78
CA GLU A 268 -9.36 -4.42 6.27
C GLU A 268 -8.97 -4.55 7.74
N THR A 269 -7.87 -3.96 8.17
CA THR A 269 -7.39 -4.01 9.56
C THR A 269 -8.35 -3.31 10.52
N ILE A 270 -8.81 -2.11 10.19
CA ILE A 270 -9.78 -1.37 11.01
C ILE A 270 -11.19 -1.97 10.88
N GLY A 271 -11.53 -2.53 9.72
CA GLY A 271 -12.87 -3.00 9.39
C GLY A 271 -13.78 -1.82 9.00
N ARG A 272 -13.60 -1.28 7.78
CA ARG A 272 -14.43 -0.17 7.26
C ARG A 272 -14.95 -0.46 5.86
N ALA A 273 -16.20 -0.09 5.63
CA ALA A 273 -16.81 -0.16 4.32
C ALA A 273 -16.13 0.85 3.37
N ALA A 274 -15.97 0.46 2.09
CA ALA A 274 -15.35 1.35 1.13
C ALA A 274 -15.96 1.28 -0.29
N ILE A 275 -15.86 2.42 -1.00
CA ILE A 275 -16.01 2.51 -2.46
C ILE A 275 -14.62 2.78 -3.03
N LEU A 276 -14.05 1.79 -3.68
CA LEU A 276 -12.72 1.85 -4.23
C LEU A 276 -12.76 2.14 -5.74
N VAL A 277 -12.07 3.20 -6.14
CA VAL A 277 -11.98 3.69 -7.52
C VAL A 277 -10.52 3.50 -7.99
N PRO A 278 -10.15 2.35 -8.55
CA PRO A 278 -8.79 2.12 -9.02
C PRO A 278 -8.38 3.10 -10.11
N LEU A 279 -7.09 3.45 -10.18
CA LEU A 279 -6.54 4.24 -11.27
C LEU A 279 -6.54 3.39 -12.55
N GLY A 280 -7.22 3.85 -13.60
CA GLY A 280 -7.51 3.05 -14.80
C GLY A 280 -6.28 2.51 -15.55
N ILE A 281 -5.12 3.13 -15.38
CA ILE A 281 -3.85 2.69 -16.00
C ILE A 281 -3.04 1.74 -15.09
N ASN A 282 -3.53 1.43 -13.89
CA ASN A 282 -2.79 0.65 -12.90
C ASN A 282 -3.53 -0.66 -12.58
N PRO A 283 -3.11 -1.80 -13.17
CA PRO A 283 -3.74 -3.09 -12.94
C PRO A 283 -3.65 -3.56 -11.48
N ASP A 284 -2.62 -3.12 -10.75
CA ASP A 284 -2.41 -3.50 -9.35
C ASP A 284 -3.56 -2.97 -8.49
N GLN A 285 -3.98 -1.69 -8.71
CA GLN A 285 -5.09 -1.11 -7.98
C GLN A 285 -6.42 -1.79 -8.29
N ALA A 286 -6.64 -2.18 -9.55
CA ALA A 286 -7.85 -2.91 -9.93
C ALA A 286 -7.94 -4.28 -9.22
N ALA A 287 -6.83 -5.01 -9.16
CA ALA A 287 -6.74 -6.28 -8.46
C ALA A 287 -6.96 -6.12 -6.94
N ASN A 288 -6.36 -5.11 -6.31
CA ASN A 288 -6.53 -4.81 -4.89
C ASN A 288 -8.01 -4.48 -4.57
N ALA A 289 -8.65 -3.62 -5.38
CA ALA A 289 -10.06 -3.26 -5.20
C ALA A 289 -10.99 -4.46 -5.37
N THR A 290 -10.70 -5.35 -6.34
CA THR A 290 -11.47 -6.58 -6.56
C THR A 290 -11.33 -7.53 -5.38
N SER A 291 -10.13 -7.67 -4.82
CA SER A 291 -9.90 -8.49 -3.62
C SER A 291 -10.74 -8.00 -2.45
N PHE A 292 -10.72 -6.70 -2.15
CA PHE A 292 -11.52 -6.08 -1.09
C PHE A 292 -13.03 -6.27 -1.32
N ALA A 293 -13.51 -6.05 -2.53
CA ALA A 293 -14.92 -6.21 -2.87
C ALA A 293 -15.38 -7.68 -2.74
N SER A 294 -14.51 -8.64 -3.03
CA SER A 294 -14.82 -10.07 -2.89
C SER A 294 -15.02 -10.52 -1.44
N LEU A 295 -14.44 -9.83 -0.46
CA LEU A 295 -14.74 -10.01 0.97
C LEU A 295 -16.15 -9.53 1.33
N GLY A 296 -16.77 -8.70 0.47
CA GLY A 296 -18.04 -8.04 0.75
C GLY A 296 -17.87 -6.73 1.54
N GLY A 297 -16.65 -6.19 1.61
CA GLY A 297 -16.31 -4.93 2.32
C GLY A 297 -16.76 -3.67 1.59
N GLY A 298 -17.18 -3.77 0.32
CA GLY A 298 -17.58 -2.59 -0.44
C GLY A 298 -17.65 -2.80 -1.94
N PHE A 299 -17.43 -1.72 -2.66
CA PHE A 299 -17.53 -1.67 -4.11
C PHE A 299 -16.15 -1.42 -4.73
N SER A 300 -15.87 -2.13 -5.82
CA SER A 300 -14.83 -1.78 -6.79
C SER A 300 -15.50 -1.23 -8.04
N ILE A 301 -15.22 0.02 -8.41
CA ILE A 301 -15.84 0.68 -9.55
C ILE A 301 -14.78 1.25 -10.49
N GLU A 302 -14.83 0.90 -11.76
CA GLU A 302 -13.96 1.49 -12.77
C GLU A 302 -14.15 3.02 -12.84
N GLN A 303 -13.04 3.75 -12.99
CA GLN A 303 -13.06 5.20 -13.02
C GLN A 303 -14.03 5.77 -14.08
N SER A 304 -14.16 5.12 -15.25
CA SER A 304 -15.08 5.51 -16.31
C SER A 304 -16.57 5.38 -15.94
N LYS A 305 -16.88 4.50 -15.00
CA LYS A 305 -18.24 4.26 -14.49
C LYS A 305 -18.54 5.04 -13.19
N PHE A 306 -17.52 5.64 -12.58
CA PHE A 306 -17.65 6.42 -11.36
C PHE A 306 -18.20 7.81 -11.67
N THR A 307 -19.53 7.94 -11.69
CA THR A 307 -20.27 9.17 -12.04
C THR A 307 -21.03 9.72 -10.83
N PRO A 308 -21.34 11.04 -10.80
CA PRO A 308 -22.17 11.63 -9.73
C PRO A 308 -23.50 10.90 -9.58
N ARG A 309 -24.17 10.55 -10.67
CA ARG A 309 -25.46 9.83 -10.66
C ARG A 309 -25.35 8.47 -9.97
N TRP A 310 -24.34 7.66 -10.35
CA TRP A 310 -24.10 6.36 -9.75
C TRP A 310 -23.80 6.49 -8.25
N LEU A 311 -22.92 7.44 -7.91
CA LEU A 311 -22.50 7.64 -6.52
C LEU A 311 -23.64 8.15 -5.65
N THR A 312 -24.46 9.10 -6.15
CA THR A 312 -25.66 9.59 -5.42
C THR A 312 -26.60 8.44 -5.08
N ALA A 313 -26.92 7.58 -6.06
CA ALA A 313 -27.80 6.44 -5.84
C ALA A 313 -27.21 5.46 -4.81
N THR A 314 -25.91 5.15 -4.93
CA THR A 314 -25.20 4.25 -4.02
C THR A 314 -25.14 4.81 -2.59
N LEU A 315 -24.78 6.09 -2.43
CA LEU A 315 -24.73 6.73 -1.12
C LEU A 315 -26.12 6.82 -0.47
N SER A 316 -27.18 7.15 -1.23
CA SER A 316 -28.54 7.18 -0.72
C SER A 316 -28.96 5.81 -0.19
N ASP A 317 -28.75 4.74 -0.97
CA ASP A 317 -29.06 3.39 -0.53
C ASP A 317 -28.29 2.97 0.73
N LEU A 318 -26.99 3.31 0.81
CA LEU A 318 -26.16 2.93 1.97
C LEU A 318 -26.54 3.72 3.25
N PHE A 319 -26.84 5.01 3.13
CA PHE A 319 -27.18 5.85 4.30
C PHE A 319 -28.65 5.76 4.70
N ASP A 320 -29.53 5.34 3.80
CA ASP A 320 -30.91 4.98 4.13
C ASP A 320 -31.00 3.58 4.78
N ASN A 321 -29.97 2.71 4.58
CA ASN A 321 -29.86 1.36 5.13
C ASN A 321 -28.56 1.18 5.94
N PRO A 322 -28.40 1.80 7.12
CA PRO A 322 -27.15 1.76 7.90
C PRO A 322 -26.65 0.35 8.25
N ALA A 323 -27.58 -0.59 8.46
CA ALA A 323 -27.24 -1.99 8.72
C ALA A 323 -26.41 -2.62 7.59
N ARG A 324 -26.57 -2.15 6.35
CA ARG A 324 -25.78 -2.61 5.21
C ARG A 324 -24.33 -2.12 5.32
N LEU A 325 -24.08 -0.86 5.71
CA LEU A 325 -22.75 -0.33 5.96
C LEU A 325 -22.05 -1.11 7.08
N VAL A 326 -22.76 -1.37 8.18
CA VAL A 326 -22.24 -2.19 9.29
C VAL A 326 -21.82 -3.57 8.79
N LYS A 327 -22.68 -4.27 8.08
CA LYS A 327 -22.38 -5.60 7.53
C LYS A 327 -21.21 -5.59 6.56
N MET A 328 -21.05 -4.54 5.74
CA MET A 328 -19.91 -4.39 4.84
C MET A 328 -18.62 -4.18 5.63
N ALA A 329 -18.64 -3.33 6.65
CA ALA A 329 -17.48 -3.07 7.50
C ALA A 329 -17.04 -4.34 8.27
N GLU A 330 -17.98 -5.09 8.83
CA GLU A 330 -17.69 -6.37 9.48
C GLU A 330 -17.07 -7.39 8.54
N LYS A 331 -17.58 -7.49 7.31
CA LYS A 331 -17.07 -8.41 6.29
C LYS A 331 -15.67 -8.01 5.77
N SER A 332 -15.34 -6.72 5.79
CA SER A 332 -14.01 -6.25 5.38
C SER A 332 -12.94 -6.58 6.39
N ARG A 333 -13.31 -6.85 7.64
CA ARG A 333 -12.35 -6.98 8.74
C ARG A 333 -11.51 -8.23 8.62
N VAL A 334 -10.19 -8.03 8.59
CA VAL A 334 -9.19 -9.10 8.59
C VAL A 334 -8.19 -8.85 9.72
N GLU A 335 -7.92 -9.87 10.53
CA GLU A 335 -6.87 -9.80 11.55
C GLU A 335 -5.48 -9.66 10.89
N ASN A 336 -4.74 -8.64 11.27
CA ASN A 336 -3.44 -8.35 10.68
C ASN A 336 -2.29 -8.80 11.59
N THR A 337 -1.79 -9.99 11.33
CA THR A 337 -0.60 -10.59 11.96
C THR A 337 0.58 -10.67 10.98
N ALA A 338 0.60 -9.80 9.97
CA ALA A 338 1.54 -9.88 8.86
C ALA A 338 3.01 -9.75 9.30
N VAL A 339 3.31 -8.84 10.23
CA VAL A 339 4.69 -8.63 10.73
C VAL A 339 5.23 -9.92 11.33
N GLU A 340 4.47 -10.55 12.21
CA GLU A 340 4.86 -11.81 12.87
C GLU A 340 4.99 -12.96 11.87
N LYS A 341 4.02 -13.12 10.96
CA LYS A 341 4.05 -14.16 9.93
C LYS A 341 5.27 -14.04 9.03
N ILE A 342 5.60 -12.82 8.58
CA ILE A 342 6.78 -12.55 7.75
C ILE A 342 8.05 -12.84 8.55
N ALA A 343 8.17 -12.33 9.78
CA ALA A 343 9.34 -12.56 10.62
C ALA A 343 9.54 -14.06 10.89
N ASN A 344 8.47 -14.80 11.22
CA ASN A 344 8.51 -16.24 11.44
C ASN A 344 8.94 -16.98 10.16
N GLU A 345 8.43 -16.60 9.00
CA GLU A 345 8.80 -17.22 7.72
C GLU A 345 10.28 -17.01 7.40
N ILE A 346 10.82 -15.83 7.68
CA ILE A 346 12.23 -15.50 7.48
C ILE A 346 13.11 -16.28 8.45
N THR A 347 12.69 -16.50 9.69
CA THR A 347 13.54 -17.07 10.76
C THR A 347 13.50 -18.60 10.83
N LYS A 348 12.59 -19.28 10.10
CA LYS A 348 12.63 -20.73 9.88
C LYS A 348 13.92 -21.13 9.13
#